data_927978f9f3239efa28a3aaab170af500
#
_entry.id   927978f9f3239efa28a3aaab170af500
#
_cell.length_a   1.000
_cell.length_b   1.000
_cell.length_c   1.000
_cell.angle_alpha   90.00
_cell.angle_beta   90.00
_cell.angle_gamma   90.00
#
_symmetry.space_group_name_H-M   'P 1'
#
loop_
_entity.id
_entity.type
_entity.pdbx_description
1 polymer ?
#
loop_
_entity_poly.entity_id
_entity_poly.type
_entity_poly.pdbx_seq_one_letter_code
_entity_poly.pdbx_strand_id
1 'polypeptide(L)'
;MGKISAIQLNSGPNIKVNLFDVSSLIEKIADTDSKMVVLPENFALMPENDSDYIKHAEALGDGQIQNHISDLASRYKIWIVGGTIPIKSSDGNRVAASTITYNDKGEQISVYNKIHLFDVTLPKSEESYNESKYFVPGDKIETIDTPLGRAGISCCYD
;
A
#
# COMPACT_ATOMS: atom_id res chain seq x y z
N MET A 1 -1.51 9.60 -24.91
CA MET A 1 -2.28 9.14 -23.74
C MET A 1 -1.36 8.26 -22.92
N GLY A 2 -1.14 8.54 -21.64
CA GLY A 2 -0.28 7.68 -20.81
C GLY A 2 -1.04 6.44 -20.33
N LYS A 3 -0.30 5.37 -19.97
CA LYS A 3 -0.86 4.13 -19.41
C LYS A 3 -0.63 4.05 -17.91
N ILE A 4 -1.55 3.36 -17.23
CA ILE A 4 -1.44 2.94 -15.83
C ILE A 4 -1.42 1.41 -15.85
N SER A 5 -0.52 0.82 -15.07
CA SER A 5 -0.46 -0.62 -14.84
C SER A 5 -0.94 -0.94 -13.44
N ALA A 6 -1.88 -1.86 -13.31
CA ALA A 6 -2.28 -2.42 -12.03
C ALA A 6 -1.59 -3.77 -11.83
N ILE A 7 -0.98 -3.96 -10.67
CA ILE A 7 -0.34 -5.22 -10.28
C ILE A 7 -1.32 -6.03 -9.45
N GLN A 8 -1.47 -7.30 -9.81
CA GLN A 8 -2.17 -8.30 -9.01
C GLN A 8 -1.14 -9.24 -8.37
N LEU A 9 -1.26 -9.44 -7.06
CA LEU A 9 -0.36 -10.26 -6.26
C LEU A 9 -1.14 -11.29 -5.44
N ASN A 10 -0.44 -12.34 -5.06
CA ASN A 10 -0.85 -13.25 -3.99
C ASN A 10 0.12 -13.08 -2.83
N SER A 11 -0.08 -12.02 -2.05
CA SER A 11 0.81 -11.68 -0.93
C SER A 11 0.72 -12.69 0.19
N GLY A 12 1.86 -13.00 0.79
CA GLY A 12 1.98 -13.90 1.92
C GLY A 12 2.61 -13.22 3.16
N PRO A 13 2.96 -14.00 4.19
CA PRO A 13 3.53 -13.45 5.42
C PRO A 13 5.00 -13.04 5.30
N ASN A 14 5.67 -13.35 4.20
CA ASN A 14 7.08 -13.05 4.00
C ASN A 14 7.28 -11.79 3.16
N ILE A 15 7.58 -10.67 3.84
CA ILE A 15 7.80 -9.36 3.20
C ILE A 15 8.85 -9.44 2.08
N LYS A 16 9.96 -10.15 2.27
CA LYS A 16 11.04 -10.21 1.27
C LYS A 16 10.59 -10.89 -0.01
N VAL A 17 9.79 -11.94 0.09
CA VAL A 17 9.22 -12.65 -1.08
C VAL A 17 8.24 -11.73 -1.81
N ASN A 18 7.33 -11.07 -1.09
CA ASN A 18 6.37 -10.16 -1.69
C ASN A 18 7.07 -8.98 -2.41
N LEU A 19 8.11 -8.39 -1.80
CA LEU A 19 8.90 -7.33 -2.42
C LEU A 19 9.69 -7.81 -3.64
N PHE A 20 10.18 -9.04 -3.64
CA PHE A 20 10.82 -9.63 -4.81
C PHE A 20 9.82 -9.79 -5.97
N ASP A 21 8.60 -10.27 -5.69
CA ASP A 21 7.54 -10.41 -6.71
C ASP A 21 7.12 -9.05 -7.27
N VAL A 22 6.95 -8.04 -6.42
CA VAL A 22 6.69 -6.64 -6.82
C VAL A 22 7.81 -6.14 -7.74
N SER A 23 9.08 -6.33 -7.37
CA SER A 23 10.22 -5.91 -8.17
C SER A 23 10.20 -6.53 -9.57
N SER A 24 9.97 -7.85 -9.63
CA SER A 24 9.94 -8.61 -10.88
C SER A 24 8.81 -8.15 -11.83
N LEU A 25 7.67 -7.73 -11.25
CA LEU A 25 6.53 -7.22 -12.02
C LEU A 25 6.77 -5.78 -12.48
N ILE A 26 7.33 -4.91 -11.63
CA ILE A 26 7.65 -3.53 -11.98
C ILE A 26 8.74 -3.49 -13.08
N GLU A 27 9.74 -4.37 -13.02
CA GLU A 27 10.76 -4.50 -14.07
C GLU A 27 10.12 -4.79 -15.44
N LYS A 28 9.18 -5.73 -15.51
CA LYS A 28 8.45 -6.03 -16.74
C LYS A 28 7.59 -4.87 -17.24
N ILE A 29 7.01 -4.09 -16.30
CA ILE A 29 6.20 -2.91 -16.63
C ILE A 29 7.09 -1.78 -17.17
N ALA A 30 8.32 -1.65 -16.66
CA ALA A 30 9.26 -0.61 -17.07
C ALA A 30 9.64 -0.69 -18.57
N ASP A 31 9.54 -1.88 -19.18
CA ASP A 31 9.74 -2.09 -20.62
C ASP A 31 8.53 -1.63 -21.47
N THR A 32 7.47 -1.15 -20.82
CA THR A 32 6.27 -0.63 -21.46
C THR A 32 6.23 0.90 -21.46
N ASP A 33 5.19 1.49 -22.04
CA ASP A 33 4.93 2.94 -21.98
C ASP A 33 4.12 3.37 -20.74
N SER A 34 4.01 2.51 -19.72
CA SER A 34 3.33 2.82 -18.47
C SER A 34 4.02 3.95 -17.71
N LYS A 35 3.25 4.91 -17.23
CA LYS A 35 3.75 6.06 -16.44
C LYS A 35 3.53 5.92 -14.96
N MET A 36 2.64 4.99 -14.59
CA MET A 36 2.25 4.76 -13.21
C MET A 36 1.94 3.28 -12.97
N VAL A 37 2.31 2.81 -11.80
CA VAL A 37 1.96 1.49 -11.28
C VAL A 37 1.10 1.66 -10.04
N VAL A 38 0.06 0.83 -9.90
CA VAL A 38 -0.77 0.73 -8.70
C VAL A 38 -0.61 -0.66 -8.11
N LEU A 39 -0.20 -0.73 -6.85
CA LEU A 39 -0.06 -1.95 -6.06
C LEU A 39 -1.36 -2.24 -5.29
N PRO A 40 -1.68 -3.52 -5.01
CA PRO A 40 -2.88 -3.88 -4.25
C PRO A 40 -2.75 -3.56 -2.75
N GLU A 41 -3.89 -3.61 -2.05
CA GLU A 41 -3.93 -3.62 -0.58
C GLU A 41 -3.06 -4.78 -0.04
N ASN A 42 -2.36 -4.53 1.07
CA ASN A 42 -1.51 -5.51 1.75
C ASN A 42 -0.44 -6.17 0.86
N PHE A 43 0.02 -5.46 -0.16
CA PHE A 43 0.95 -6.01 -1.16
C PHE A 43 2.24 -6.55 -0.56
N ALA A 44 2.74 -5.92 0.51
CA ALA A 44 4.02 -6.27 1.13
C ALA A 44 3.90 -7.31 2.26
N LEU A 45 2.72 -7.39 2.87
CA LEU A 45 2.49 -8.26 4.01
C LEU A 45 1.02 -8.68 4.09
N MET A 46 0.76 -9.97 4.02
CA MET A 46 -0.50 -10.61 4.36
C MET A 46 -0.19 -11.65 5.44
N PRO A 47 -0.27 -11.27 6.73
CA PRO A 47 0.21 -12.12 7.81
C PRO A 47 -0.78 -13.26 8.11
N GLU A 48 -0.29 -14.33 8.75
CA GLU A 48 -1.14 -15.41 9.26
C GLU A 48 -1.97 -14.97 10.48
N ASN A 49 -1.44 -14.01 11.26
CA ASN A 49 -2.13 -13.42 12.40
C ASN A 49 -2.15 -11.90 12.26
N ASP A 50 -3.32 -11.30 12.35
CA ASP A 50 -3.48 -9.85 12.20
C ASP A 50 -2.63 -9.02 13.19
N SER A 51 -2.33 -9.56 14.38
CA SER A 51 -1.41 -8.90 15.32
C SER A 51 0.01 -8.69 14.78
N ASP A 52 0.39 -9.40 13.72
CA ASP A 52 1.71 -9.28 13.13
C ASP A 52 1.85 -8.00 12.28
N TYR A 53 0.74 -7.37 11.86
CA TYR A 53 0.78 -6.02 11.30
C TYR A 53 1.48 -5.03 12.24
N ILE A 54 1.19 -5.12 13.56
CA ILE A 54 1.81 -4.24 14.57
C ILE A 54 3.33 -4.50 14.67
N LYS A 55 3.75 -5.77 14.63
CA LYS A 55 5.18 -6.15 14.71
C LYS A 55 5.99 -5.66 13.52
N HIS A 56 5.36 -5.64 12.34
CA HIS A 56 6.00 -5.29 11.07
C HIS A 56 5.73 -3.84 10.64
N ALA A 57 5.06 -3.05 11.50
CA ALA A 57 4.77 -1.66 11.19
C ALA A 57 6.04 -0.81 11.11
N GLU A 58 6.15 -0.07 10.02
CA GLU A 58 7.25 0.87 9.78
C GLU A 58 6.95 2.26 10.35
N ALA A 59 7.98 3.03 10.66
CA ALA A 59 7.80 4.46 10.88
C ALA A 59 7.56 5.15 9.53
N LEU A 60 6.71 6.17 9.51
CA LEU A 60 6.50 6.92 8.27
C LEU A 60 7.82 7.60 7.84
N GLY A 61 8.21 7.41 6.59
CA GLY A 61 9.43 7.94 6.01
C GLY A 61 10.67 7.06 6.23
N ASP A 62 10.54 5.94 6.96
CA ASP A 62 11.65 5.02 7.19
C ASP A 62 11.17 3.58 7.35
N GLY A 63 11.71 2.68 6.57
CA GLY A 63 11.42 1.26 6.66
C GLY A 63 11.78 0.49 5.39
N GLN A 64 11.89 -0.83 5.53
CA GLN A 64 12.30 -1.72 4.44
C GLN A 64 11.34 -1.63 3.24
N ILE A 65 10.04 -1.61 3.50
CA ILE A 65 9.02 -1.61 2.43
C ILE A 65 9.04 -0.25 1.73
N GLN A 66 8.99 0.83 2.50
CA GLN A 66 8.99 2.20 1.97
C GLN A 66 10.24 2.48 1.13
N ASN A 67 11.42 2.18 1.66
CA ASN A 67 12.70 2.37 0.97
C ASN A 67 12.74 1.56 -0.33
N HIS A 68 12.26 0.32 -0.30
CA HIS A 68 12.24 -0.55 -1.48
C HIS A 68 11.36 0.02 -2.61
N ILE A 69 10.16 0.50 -2.29
CA ILE A 69 9.25 1.07 -3.30
C ILE A 69 9.79 2.41 -3.84
N SER A 70 10.35 3.25 -2.99
CA SER A 70 11.03 4.48 -3.38
C SER A 70 12.19 4.20 -4.35
N ASP A 71 13.01 3.20 -4.07
CA ASP A 71 14.12 2.78 -4.93
C ASP A 71 13.62 2.27 -6.29
N LEU A 72 12.55 1.47 -6.32
CA LEU A 72 11.97 0.98 -7.57
C LEU A 72 11.42 2.15 -8.41
N ALA A 73 10.69 3.08 -7.80
CA ALA A 73 10.15 4.25 -8.48
C ALA A 73 11.26 5.09 -9.13
N SER A 74 12.33 5.35 -8.38
CA SER A 74 13.50 6.09 -8.86
C SER A 74 14.28 5.34 -9.94
N ARG A 75 14.51 4.03 -9.76
CA ARG A 75 15.28 3.18 -10.68
C ARG A 75 14.61 3.06 -12.04
N TYR A 76 13.31 2.80 -12.05
CA TYR A 76 12.53 2.59 -13.26
C TYR A 76 11.88 3.85 -13.82
N LYS A 77 12.06 5.00 -13.16
CA LYS A 77 11.49 6.30 -13.58
C LYS A 77 9.98 6.23 -13.76
N ILE A 78 9.30 5.59 -12.80
CA ILE A 78 7.86 5.35 -12.85
C ILE A 78 7.19 5.77 -11.54
N TRP A 79 6.01 6.36 -11.62
CA TRP A 79 5.21 6.65 -10.43
C TRP A 79 4.66 5.36 -9.84
N ILE A 80 4.66 5.23 -8.52
CA ILE A 80 4.10 4.07 -7.82
C ILE A 80 3.12 4.54 -6.76
N VAL A 81 1.84 4.14 -6.92
CA VAL A 81 0.86 4.16 -5.83
C VAL A 81 1.02 2.84 -5.09
N GLY A 82 1.74 2.90 -3.98
CA GLY A 82 2.11 1.72 -3.22
C GLY A 82 0.95 1.29 -2.35
N GLY A 83 0.11 0.38 -2.76
CA GLY A 83 -0.99 -0.22 -1.99
C GLY A 83 -0.97 0.06 -0.47
N THR A 84 -1.50 -0.78 0.37
CA THR A 84 -1.39 -0.51 1.82
C THR A 84 -0.23 -1.25 2.47
N ILE A 85 0.40 -0.56 3.42
CA ILE A 85 1.39 -1.11 4.36
C ILE A 85 1.06 -0.66 5.78
N PRO A 86 1.44 -1.44 6.82
CA PRO A 86 1.23 -1.03 8.20
C PRO A 86 2.23 0.07 8.59
N ILE A 87 1.72 1.25 8.93
CA ILE A 87 2.50 2.37 9.46
C ILE A 87 2.16 2.58 10.93
N LYS A 88 3.19 2.78 11.77
CA LYS A 88 3.02 3.08 13.20
C LYS A 88 2.12 4.29 13.38
N SER A 89 1.12 4.16 14.24
CA SER A 89 0.24 5.25 14.63
C SER A 89 0.58 5.81 16.01
N SER A 90 0.04 6.97 16.34
CA SER A 90 0.16 7.56 17.67
C SER A 90 -0.59 6.79 18.78
N ASP A 91 -1.47 5.87 18.40
CA ASP A 91 -2.20 4.99 19.32
C ASP A 91 -1.26 4.04 20.08
N GLY A 92 -0.13 3.65 19.46
CA GLY A 92 0.88 2.76 20.05
C GLY A 92 0.48 1.27 20.06
N ASN A 93 -0.80 0.95 20.00
CA ASN A 93 -1.34 -0.42 20.03
C ASN A 93 -1.91 -0.85 18.67
N ARG A 94 -2.16 0.10 17.78
CA ARG A 94 -2.72 -0.13 16.45
C ARG A 94 -1.87 0.61 15.41
N VAL A 95 -2.03 0.22 14.15
CA VAL A 95 -1.30 0.78 13.01
C VAL A 95 -2.25 1.45 12.03
N ALA A 96 -1.76 2.28 11.14
CA ALA A 96 -2.53 2.77 10.01
C ALA A 96 -2.29 1.87 8.78
N ALA A 97 -3.36 1.54 8.04
CA ALA A 97 -3.23 0.97 6.70
C ALA A 97 -2.97 2.12 5.72
N SER A 98 -1.70 2.32 5.37
CA SER A 98 -1.27 3.52 4.66
C SER A 98 -0.87 3.22 3.23
N THR A 99 -1.47 3.94 2.28
CA THR A 99 -1.04 4.01 0.88
C THR A 99 -0.08 5.18 0.72
N ILE A 100 1.15 4.88 0.32
CA ILE A 100 2.18 5.90 0.09
C ILE A 100 2.45 5.98 -1.41
N THR A 101 2.40 7.19 -1.97
CA THR A 101 2.67 7.42 -3.38
C THR A 101 4.06 8.01 -3.58
N TYR A 102 4.80 7.43 -4.51
CA TYR A 102 6.13 7.89 -4.92
C TYR A 102 6.13 8.37 -6.37
N ASN A 103 6.84 9.46 -6.65
CA ASN A 103 7.07 9.92 -8.01
C ASN A 103 8.22 9.15 -8.68
N ASP A 104 8.51 9.49 -9.93
CA ASP A 104 9.59 8.89 -10.76
C ASP A 104 11.01 9.21 -10.29
N LYS A 105 11.17 9.98 -9.21
CA LYS A 105 12.44 10.23 -8.52
C LYS A 105 12.57 9.46 -7.21
N GLY A 106 11.51 8.72 -6.82
CA GLY A 106 11.43 8.05 -5.53
C GLY A 106 11.02 8.97 -4.37
N GLU A 107 10.60 10.19 -4.66
CA GLU A 107 10.14 11.14 -3.63
C GLU A 107 8.71 10.78 -3.19
N GLN A 108 8.46 10.76 -1.89
CA GLN A 108 7.13 10.57 -1.32
C GLN A 108 6.27 11.79 -1.63
N ILE A 109 5.17 11.58 -2.35
CA ILE A 109 4.25 12.65 -2.77
C ILE A 109 3.05 12.74 -1.85
N SER A 110 2.51 11.61 -1.40
CA SER A 110 1.34 11.58 -0.52
C SER A 110 1.35 10.37 0.41
N VAL A 111 0.58 10.49 1.48
CA VAL A 111 0.26 9.40 2.40
C VAL A 111 -1.25 9.43 2.64
N TYR A 112 -1.92 8.38 2.25
CA TYR A 112 -3.33 8.18 2.53
C TYR A 112 -3.51 7.05 3.53
N ASN A 113 -4.22 7.28 4.60
CA ASN A 113 -4.62 6.25 5.56
C ASN A 113 -6.05 5.83 5.28
N LYS A 114 -6.28 4.52 5.12
CA LYS A 114 -7.62 3.95 4.87
C LYS A 114 -8.63 4.49 5.89
N ILE A 115 -9.73 5.07 5.40
CA ILE A 115 -10.73 5.74 6.23
C ILE A 115 -11.75 4.72 6.75
N HIS A 116 -12.29 3.89 5.86
CA HIS A 116 -13.34 2.93 6.24
C HIS A 116 -12.74 1.54 6.49
N LEU A 117 -12.74 1.16 7.76
CA LEU A 117 -12.25 -0.15 8.20
C LEU A 117 -13.33 -1.22 8.01
N PHE A 118 -12.90 -2.42 7.66
CA PHE A 118 -13.79 -3.54 7.38
C PHE A 118 -14.15 -4.29 8.66
N ASP A 119 -15.16 -3.78 9.38
CA ASP A 119 -15.73 -4.40 10.57
C ASP A 119 -17.10 -5.00 10.21
N VAL A 120 -17.13 -6.29 9.91
CA VAL A 120 -18.33 -6.99 9.43
C VAL A 120 -18.52 -8.30 10.18
N THR A 121 -19.74 -8.51 10.67
CA THR A 121 -20.20 -9.81 11.18
C THR A 121 -21.23 -10.36 10.21
N LEU A 122 -20.97 -11.55 9.66
CA LEU A 122 -21.88 -12.18 8.74
C LEU A 122 -23.01 -12.91 9.49
N PRO A 123 -24.30 -12.55 9.29
CA PRO A 123 -25.42 -13.04 10.12
C PRO A 123 -25.67 -14.55 10.07
N LYS A 124 -25.06 -15.27 9.12
CA LYS A 124 -25.28 -16.70 8.89
C LYS A 124 -24.01 -17.55 8.90
N SER A 125 -22.89 -16.97 9.31
CA SER A 125 -21.61 -17.67 9.45
C SER A 125 -20.94 -17.26 10.74
N GLU A 126 -19.99 -18.08 11.22
CA GLU A 126 -19.13 -17.71 12.35
C GLU A 126 -18.03 -16.72 11.93
N GLU A 127 -18.03 -16.28 10.67
CA GLU A 127 -17.04 -15.36 10.14
C GLU A 127 -17.31 -13.94 10.62
N SER A 128 -16.31 -13.34 11.25
CA SER A 128 -16.31 -11.97 11.69
C SER A 128 -14.98 -11.32 11.31
N TYR A 129 -15.07 -10.16 10.70
CA TYR A 129 -13.93 -9.31 10.35
C TYR A 129 -13.96 -8.10 11.27
N ASN A 130 -12.83 -7.79 11.89
CA ASN A 130 -12.70 -6.69 12.84
C ASN A 130 -11.36 -5.98 12.62
N GLU A 131 -11.28 -5.23 11.51
CA GLU A 131 -10.07 -4.52 11.11
C GLU A 131 -9.70 -3.43 12.14
N SER A 132 -10.70 -2.77 12.76
CA SER A 132 -10.48 -1.73 13.77
C SER A 132 -9.78 -2.22 15.05
N LYS A 133 -9.71 -3.53 15.26
CA LYS A 133 -8.95 -4.12 16.37
C LYS A 133 -7.44 -3.85 16.23
N TYR A 134 -6.93 -3.81 15.00
CA TYR A 134 -5.49 -3.69 14.71
C TYR A 134 -5.15 -2.40 13.98
N PHE A 135 -6.13 -1.75 13.34
CA PHE A 135 -5.92 -0.54 12.56
C PHE A 135 -6.65 0.66 13.13
N VAL A 136 -6.06 1.84 12.98
CA VAL A 136 -6.72 3.12 13.21
C VAL A 136 -7.25 3.66 11.89
N PRO A 137 -8.47 4.22 11.83
CA PRO A 137 -8.98 4.83 10.62
C PRO A 137 -8.23 6.13 10.30
N GLY A 138 -8.09 6.42 9.02
CA GLY A 138 -7.73 7.75 8.54
C GLY A 138 -8.89 8.74 8.67
N ASP A 139 -8.59 10.01 8.49
CA ASP A 139 -9.56 11.11 8.63
C ASP A 139 -9.53 12.09 7.44
N LYS A 140 -8.70 11.82 6.42
CA LYS A 140 -8.47 12.74 5.30
C LYS A 140 -8.60 12.07 3.96
N ILE A 141 -9.36 12.70 3.08
CA ILE A 141 -9.35 12.40 1.66
C ILE A 141 -8.05 12.92 1.07
N GLU A 142 -7.38 12.09 0.26
CA GLU A 142 -6.12 12.46 -0.37
C GLU A 142 -6.26 12.50 -1.89
N THR A 143 -5.76 13.59 -2.49
CA THR A 143 -5.69 13.75 -3.94
C THR A 143 -4.28 14.16 -4.34
N ILE A 144 -3.82 13.63 -5.47
CA ILE A 144 -2.48 13.87 -6.01
C ILE A 144 -2.55 14.33 -7.45
N ASP A 145 -1.65 15.25 -7.83
CA ASP A 145 -1.42 15.60 -9.22
C ASP A 145 -0.35 14.69 -9.79
N THR A 146 -0.72 13.91 -10.81
CA THR A 146 0.14 12.91 -11.45
C THR A 146 0.43 13.29 -12.90
N PRO A 147 1.40 12.67 -13.57
CA PRO A 147 1.62 12.87 -15.01
C PRO A 147 0.40 12.53 -15.89
N LEU A 148 -0.60 11.86 -15.34
CA LEU A 148 -1.80 11.42 -16.06
C LEU A 148 -3.05 12.22 -15.67
N GLY A 149 -2.91 13.21 -14.78
CA GLY A 149 -3.99 14.04 -14.25
C GLY A 149 -4.15 13.88 -12.75
N ARG A 150 -5.17 14.54 -12.20
CA ARG A 150 -5.48 14.48 -10.77
C ARG A 150 -6.15 13.14 -10.43
N ALA A 151 -5.66 12.49 -9.39
CA ALA A 151 -6.16 11.22 -8.89
C ALA A 151 -6.55 11.33 -7.41
N GLY A 152 -7.66 10.72 -7.02
CA GLY A 152 -8.02 10.47 -5.62
C GLY A 152 -7.49 9.11 -5.20
N ILE A 153 -7.07 8.99 -3.94
CA ILE A 153 -6.61 7.74 -3.36
C ILE A 153 -7.71 7.15 -2.48
N SER A 154 -7.98 5.87 -2.65
CA SER A 154 -8.89 5.10 -1.80
C SER A 154 -8.39 3.65 -1.72
N CYS A 155 -8.89 2.89 -0.76
CA CYS A 155 -8.48 1.51 -0.54
C CYS A 155 -9.65 0.62 -0.13
N CYS A 156 -9.86 -0.47 -0.89
CA CYS A 156 -10.79 -1.55 -0.55
C CYS A 156 -12.21 -1.05 -0.22
N TYR A 157 -12.57 -0.98 1.08
CA TYR A 157 -13.91 -0.66 1.57
C TYR A 157 -14.25 0.84 1.53
N ASP A 158 -13.27 1.70 1.18
CA ASP A 158 -13.53 3.11 0.92
C ASP A 158 -14.38 3.32 -0.34
#